data_5e844a81d54080f751651c4d096dbe5b
#
_entry.id   5e844a81d54080f751651c4d096dbe5b
#
_cell.length_a   1.000
_cell.length_b   1.000
_cell.length_c   1.000
_cell.angle_alpha   90.00
_cell.angle_beta   90.00
_cell.angle_gamma   90.00
#
_symmetry.space_group_name_H-M   'P 1'
#
loop_
_entity.id
_entity.type
_entity.pdbx_description
1 polymer ?
#
loop_
_entity_poly.entity_id
_entity_poly.type
_entity_poly.pdbx_seq_one_letter_code
_entity_poly.pdbx_strand_id
1 'polypeptide(L)'
;MKTNRFGQAAVLSSTQLDQLIAALPAKHHQVLAEVCRRTGCRISEGRQLTWSSISSTHVTFPKTITKAKLKSRTIPQVPQLRQVLEQWRADWTAINGREPMKGDFVFTGRFAGQCLSSRAFMDALNAASHQ
;
A
#
# COMPACT_ATOMS: atom_id res chain seq x y z
N MET A 1 22.02 -2.21 11.10
CA MET A 1 20.72 -2.50 11.73
C MET A 1 19.64 -2.72 10.68
N LYS A 2 18.79 -3.66 10.93
CA LYS A 2 17.75 -4.02 9.98
C LYS A 2 16.50 -3.15 10.21
N THR A 3 16.01 -2.52 9.15
CA THR A 3 14.77 -1.74 9.24
C THR A 3 13.57 -2.63 8.98
N ASN A 4 12.42 -2.24 9.53
CA ASN A 4 11.16 -2.92 9.26
C ASN A 4 10.53 -2.39 7.96
N ARG A 5 9.28 -2.81 7.66
CA ARG A 5 8.58 -2.49 6.42
C ARG A 5 8.33 -1.00 6.22
N PHE A 6 8.37 -0.22 7.27
CA PHE A 6 8.16 1.21 7.21
C PHE A 6 9.48 1.98 7.26
N GLY A 7 10.60 1.28 7.08
CA GLY A 7 11.92 1.90 7.14
C GLY A 7 12.39 2.21 8.55
N GLN A 8 11.73 1.64 9.55
CA GLN A 8 12.05 1.88 10.95
C GLN A 8 12.69 0.65 11.58
N ALA A 9 13.59 0.89 12.52
CA ALA A 9 14.26 -0.18 13.24
C ALA A 9 13.44 -0.69 14.42
N ALA A 10 12.60 0.15 14.99
CA ALA A 10 11.83 -0.19 16.18
C ALA A 10 10.52 -0.88 15.81
N VAL A 11 10.10 -1.79 16.67
CA VAL A 11 8.79 -2.41 16.57
C VAL A 11 7.76 -1.45 17.18
N LEU A 12 6.74 -1.11 16.39
CA LEU A 12 5.66 -0.24 16.84
C LEU A 12 4.48 -1.07 17.32
N SER A 13 3.81 -0.60 18.37
CA SER A 13 2.56 -1.20 18.81
C SER A 13 1.45 -0.92 17.80
N SER A 14 0.33 -1.65 17.90
CA SER A 14 -0.83 -1.40 17.06
C SER A 14 -1.33 0.03 17.19
N THR A 15 -1.36 0.56 18.41
CA THR A 15 -1.79 1.95 18.65
C THR A 15 -0.84 2.94 17.98
N GLN A 16 0.46 2.70 18.08
CA GLN A 16 1.45 3.57 17.43
C GLN A 16 1.34 3.52 15.91
N LEU A 17 1.08 2.34 15.34
CA LEU A 17 0.84 2.20 13.91
C LEU A 17 -0.42 2.94 13.47
N ASP A 18 -1.50 2.82 14.26
CA ASP A 18 -2.74 3.56 13.98
C ASP A 18 -2.48 5.07 13.95
N GLN A 19 -1.73 5.57 14.93
CA GLN A 19 -1.39 6.99 15.01
C GLN A 19 -0.53 7.44 13.83
N LEU A 20 0.47 6.64 13.47
CA LEU A 20 1.36 6.97 12.35
C LEU A 20 0.59 7.02 11.04
N ILE A 21 -0.26 6.03 10.78
CA ILE A 21 -1.05 5.98 9.56
C ILE A 21 -2.03 7.15 9.52
N ALA A 22 -2.69 7.45 10.64
CA ALA A 22 -3.62 8.57 10.71
C ALA A 22 -2.93 9.92 10.48
N ALA A 23 -1.65 10.02 10.81
CA ALA A 23 -0.87 11.25 10.61
C ALA A 23 -0.44 11.44 9.15
N LEU A 24 -0.54 10.42 8.31
CA LEU A 24 -0.25 10.57 6.88
C LEU A 24 -1.33 11.41 6.24
N PRO A 25 -0.98 12.54 5.59
CA PRO A 25 -2.01 13.46 5.07
C PRO A 25 -2.70 12.96 3.80
N ALA A 26 -2.01 12.16 3.00
CA ALA A 26 -2.55 11.69 1.73
C ALA A 26 -3.23 10.34 1.91
N LYS A 27 -4.44 10.21 1.36
CA LYS A 27 -5.24 8.99 1.49
C LYS A 27 -4.53 7.79 0.89
N HIS A 28 -3.92 7.95 -0.29
CA HIS A 28 -3.24 6.83 -0.94
C HIS A 28 -2.04 6.33 -0.12
N HIS A 29 -1.37 7.21 0.62
CA HIS A 29 -0.31 6.79 1.53
C HIS A 29 -0.88 6.00 2.71
N GLN A 30 -2.02 6.42 3.25
CA GLN A 30 -2.68 5.70 4.33
C GLN A 30 -3.08 4.30 3.89
N VAL A 31 -3.61 4.17 2.68
CA VAL A 31 -4.05 2.87 2.15
C VAL A 31 -2.84 1.96 1.90
N LEU A 32 -1.76 2.49 1.32
CA LEU A 32 -0.54 1.70 1.12
C LEU A 32 0.03 1.21 2.46
N ALA A 33 0.06 2.07 3.47
CA ALA A 33 0.52 1.70 4.79
C ALA A 33 -0.34 0.56 5.39
N GLU A 34 -1.66 0.63 5.20
CA GLU A 34 -2.56 -0.44 5.65
C GLU A 34 -2.31 -1.75 4.89
N VAL A 35 -2.07 -1.68 3.58
CA VAL A 35 -1.73 -2.87 2.79
C VAL A 35 -0.46 -3.52 3.35
N CYS A 36 0.59 -2.75 3.58
CA CYS A 36 1.83 -3.26 4.14
C CYS A 36 1.63 -3.86 5.53
N ARG A 37 0.86 -3.17 6.38
CA ARG A 37 0.59 -3.61 7.74
C ARG A 37 -0.18 -4.93 7.78
N ARG A 38 -1.21 -5.05 6.94
CA ARG A 38 -2.15 -6.18 7.01
C ARG A 38 -1.70 -7.39 6.19
N THR A 39 -0.83 -7.22 5.20
CA THR A 39 -0.32 -8.33 4.39
C THR A 39 1.10 -8.72 4.73
N GLY A 40 1.85 -7.84 5.39
CA GLY A 40 3.25 -8.07 5.65
C GLY A 40 4.15 -7.82 4.45
N CYS A 41 3.65 -7.19 3.39
CA CYS A 41 4.45 -6.92 2.21
C CYS A 41 5.45 -5.78 2.45
N ARG A 42 6.44 -5.70 1.57
CA ARG A 42 7.37 -4.59 1.54
C ARG A 42 6.75 -3.41 0.80
N ILE A 43 7.21 -2.19 1.10
CA ILE A 43 6.74 -0.98 0.41
C ILE A 43 6.94 -1.11 -1.10
N SER A 44 8.10 -1.63 -1.52
CA SER A 44 8.40 -1.83 -2.93
C SER A 44 7.44 -2.78 -3.62
N GLU A 45 6.88 -3.72 -2.89
CA GLU A 45 5.87 -4.66 -3.41
C GLU A 45 4.49 -4.01 -3.46
N GLY A 46 4.08 -3.40 -2.35
CA GLY A 46 2.73 -2.82 -2.25
C GLY A 46 2.49 -1.69 -3.24
N ARG A 47 3.45 -0.80 -3.43
CA ARG A 47 3.30 0.33 -4.34
C ARG A 47 3.14 -0.07 -5.81
N GLN A 48 3.57 -1.27 -6.17
CA GLN A 48 3.50 -1.78 -7.54
C GLN A 48 2.26 -2.61 -7.84
N LEU A 49 1.37 -2.79 -6.86
CA LEU A 49 0.14 -3.54 -7.07
C LEU A 49 -0.73 -2.89 -8.14
N THR A 50 -1.32 -3.74 -8.98
CA THR A 50 -2.37 -3.31 -9.91
C THR A 50 -3.71 -3.84 -9.42
N TRP A 51 -4.80 -3.29 -9.95
CA TRP A 51 -6.13 -3.71 -9.55
C TRP A 51 -6.42 -5.18 -9.89
N SER A 52 -5.71 -5.75 -10.88
CA SER A 52 -5.84 -7.19 -11.17
C SER A 52 -5.37 -8.07 -10.00
N SER A 53 -4.54 -7.52 -9.12
CA SER A 53 -4.02 -8.25 -7.95
C SER A 53 -4.95 -8.20 -6.75
N ILE A 54 -6.00 -7.38 -6.82
CA ILE A 54 -6.96 -7.22 -5.71
C ILE A 54 -8.25 -7.92 -6.07
N SER A 55 -8.54 -9.05 -5.42
CA SER A 55 -9.84 -9.68 -5.52
C SER A 55 -10.70 -9.26 -4.32
N SER A 56 -11.93 -9.73 -4.27
CA SER A 56 -12.81 -9.44 -3.13
C SER A 56 -12.33 -10.08 -1.82
N THR A 57 -11.43 -11.06 -1.90
CA THR A 57 -11.01 -11.85 -0.74
C THR A 57 -9.51 -11.90 -0.51
N HIS A 58 -8.69 -11.60 -1.53
CA HIS A 58 -7.24 -11.78 -1.47
C HIS A 58 -6.50 -10.63 -2.14
N VAL A 59 -5.22 -10.50 -1.79
CA VAL A 59 -4.25 -9.65 -2.49
C VAL A 59 -3.15 -10.57 -2.99
N THR A 60 -2.85 -10.50 -4.29
CA THR A 60 -1.81 -11.32 -4.92
C THR A 60 -0.60 -10.45 -5.26
N PHE A 61 0.57 -10.87 -4.80
CA PHE A 61 1.82 -10.23 -5.16
C PHE A 61 2.47 -11.09 -6.23
N PRO A 62 2.39 -10.70 -7.52
CA PRO A 62 2.98 -11.49 -8.59
C PRO A 62 4.50 -11.54 -8.46
N LYS A 63 5.11 -12.62 -8.96
CA LYS A 63 6.54 -12.81 -8.82
C LYS A 63 7.37 -11.66 -9.43
N THR A 64 6.81 -10.94 -10.39
CA THR A 64 7.50 -9.81 -11.03
C THR A 64 7.77 -8.66 -10.10
N ILE A 65 6.99 -8.52 -9.02
CA ILE A 65 7.16 -7.44 -8.06
C ILE A 65 7.66 -7.92 -6.70
N THR A 66 7.77 -9.23 -6.48
CA THR A 66 8.32 -9.75 -5.23
C THR A 66 9.84 -9.60 -5.23
N LYS A 67 10.41 -9.44 -4.03
CA LYS A 67 11.82 -9.11 -3.89
C LYS A 67 12.75 -10.10 -4.63
N ALA A 68 12.52 -11.38 -4.48
CA ALA A 68 13.38 -12.40 -5.09
C ALA A 68 12.92 -12.82 -6.48
N LYS A 69 11.74 -12.39 -6.91
CA LYS A 69 11.14 -12.77 -8.18
C LYS A 69 11.05 -14.27 -8.40
N LEU A 70 10.96 -15.03 -7.32
CA LEU A 70 10.96 -16.49 -7.37
C LEU A 70 9.56 -17.07 -7.52
N LYS A 71 8.57 -16.48 -6.85
CA LYS A 71 7.19 -16.96 -6.91
C LYS A 71 6.22 -15.87 -6.50
N SER A 72 4.97 -16.01 -6.91
CA SER A 72 3.89 -15.14 -6.45
C SER A 72 3.47 -15.53 -5.04
N ARG A 73 2.80 -14.59 -4.37
CA ARG A 73 2.28 -14.79 -3.02
C ARG A 73 0.87 -14.21 -2.95
N THR A 74 -0.07 -14.99 -2.45
CA THR A 74 -1.46 -14.59 -2.30
C THR A 74 -1.82 -14.55 -0.82
N ILE A 75 -2.31 -13.40 -0.35
CA ILE A 75 -2.61 -13.16 1.06
C ILE A 75 -4.10 -12.90 1.22
N PRO A 76 -4.80 -13.60 2.14
CA PRO A 76 -6.19 -13.29 2.42
C PRO A 76 -6.35 -11.89 2.99
N GLN A 77 -7.43 -11.20 2.61
CA GLN A 77 -7.75 -9.89 3.17
C GLN A 77 -8.44 -10.07 4.52
N VAL A 78 -7.85 -9.51 5.56
CA VAL A 78 -8.55 -9.36 6.84
C VAL A 78 -9.67 -8.32 6.66
N PRO A 79 -10.73 -8.35 7.50
CA PRO A 79 -11.87 -7.42 7.33
C PRO A 79 -11.47 -5.95 7.29
N GLN A 80 -10.51 -5.54 8.11
CA GLN A 80 -10.03 -4.16 8.14
C GLN A 80 -9.42 -3.75 6.80
N LEU A 81 -8.63 -4.63 6.18
CA LEU A 81 -8.02 -4.35 4.89
C LEU A 81 -9.07 -4.31 3.79
N ARG A 82 -10.05 -5.22 3.84
CA ARG A 82 -11.13 -5.24 2.84
C ARG A 82 -11.88 -3.92 2.84
N GLN A 83 -12.24 -3.40 4.01
CA GLN A 83 -12.94 -2.12 4.11
C GLN A 83 -12.12 -0.98 3.54
N VAL A 84 -10.82 -0.95 3.86
CA VAL A 84 -9.92 0.08 3.36
C VAL A 84 -9.81 0.04 1.84
N LEU A 85 -9.66 -1.16 1.27
CA LEU A 85 -9.52 -1.32 -0.18
C LEU A 85 -10.82 -1.01 -0.92
N GLU A 86 -11.97 -1.38 -0.38
CA GLU A 86 -13.26 -1.05 -0.97
C GLU A 86 -13.46 0.46 -1.01
N GLN A 87 -13.17 1.13 0.10
CA GLN A 87 -13.27 2.59 0.16
C GLN A 87 -12.26 3.25 -0.79
N TRP A 88 -11.05 2.74 -0.86
CA TRP A 88 -10.04 3.28 -1.77
C TRP A 88 -10.44 3.11 -3.23
N ARG A 89 -11.08 1.99 -3.57
CA ARG A 89 -11.58 1.81 -4.94
C ARG A 89 -12.60 2.89 -5.30
N ALA A 90 -13.50 3.21 -4.39
CA ALA A 90 -14.47 4.28 -4.60
C ALA A 90 -13.77 5.65 -4.74
N ASP A 91 -12.80 5.92 -3.89
CA ASP A 91 -12.01 7.16 -3.95
C ASP A 91 -11.21 7.25 -5.25
N TRP A 92 -10.58 6.15 -5.65
CA TRP A 92 -9.82 6.06 -6.89
C TRP A 92 -10.71 6.37 -8.10
N THR A 93 -11.90 5.80 -8.11
CA THR A 93 -12.90 6.02 -9.16
C THR A 93 -13.30 7.49 -9.22
N ALA A 94 -13.54 8.11 -8.08
CA ALA A 94 -13.90 9.54 -8.02
C ALA A 94 -12.74 10.42 -8.52
N ILE A 95 -11.52 10.09 -8.14
CA ILE A 95 -10.33 10.87 -8.54
C ILE A 95 -10.09 10.77 -10.04
N ASN A 96 -10.25 9.58 -10.62
CA ASN A 96 -9.90 9.32 -12.01
C ASN A 96 -11.09 9.47 -12.98
N GLY A 97 -12.30 9.60 -12.47
CA GLY A 97 -13.50 9.77 -13.29
C GLY A 97 -13.93 8.51 -14.02
N ARG A 98 -13.41 7.35 -13.64
CA ARG A 98 -13.77 6.06 -14.21
C ARG A 98 -13.40 4.95 -13.23
N GLU A 99 -14.00 3.79 -13.39
CA GLU A 99 -13.60 2.64 -12.60
C GLU A 99 -12.24 2.12 -13.04
N PRO A 100 -11.46 1.52 -12.11
CA PRO A 100 -10.15 1.00 -12.46
C PRO A 100 -10.24 -0.22 -13.36
N MET A 101 -9.33 -0.28 -14.32
CA MET A 101 -9.10 -1.45 -15.14
C MET A 101 -8.04 -2.33 -14.51
N LYS A 102 -7.93 -3.57 -14.98
CA LYS A 102 -7.03 -4.56 -14.38
C LYS A 102 -5.57 -4.10 -14.34
N GLY A 103 -5.12 -3.41 -15.38
CA GLY A 103 -3.74 -2.96 -15.48
C GLY A 103 -3.43 -1.65 -14.76
N ASP A 104 -4.44 -0.97 -14.23
CA ASP A 104 -4.21 0.29 -13.51
C ASP A 104 -3.54 0.03 -12.17
N PHE A 105 -2.61 0.90 -11.80
CA PHE A 105 -1.99 0.82 -10.48
C PHE A 105 -2.98 1.22 -9.40
N VAL A 106 -2.95 0.48 -8.30
CA VAL A 106 -3.74 0.81 -7.10
C VAL A 106 -3.24 2.12 -6.50
N PHE A 107 -1.92 2.33 -6.52
CA PHE A 107 -1.27 3.53 -6.01
C PHE A 107 -0.56 4.22 -7.16
N THR A 108 -1.17 5.30 -7.66
CA THR A 108 -0.64 6.01 -8.81
C THR A 108 0.46 6.97 -8.36
N GLY A 109 1.43 7.19 -9.25
CA GLY A 109 2.51 8.12 -9.03
C GLY A 109 2.18 9.53 -9.51
N ARG A 110 3.22 10.35 -9.55
CA ARG A 110 3.11 11.74 -9.98
C ARG A 110 2.68 11.86 -11.44
N PHE A 111 3.10 10.90 -12.26
CA PHE A 111 2.82 10.92 -13.70
C PHE A 111 1.89 9.78 -14.07
N ALA A 112 1.04 10.01 -15.08
CA ALA A 112 0.09 9.00 -15.54
C ALA A 112 0.81 7.73 -15.99
N GLY A 113 0.26 6.58 -15.63
CA GLY A 113 0.82 5.28 -16.00
C GLY A 113 1.98 4.82 -15.14
N GLN A 114 2.32 5.55 -14.09
CA GLN A 114 3.39 5.19 -13.16
C GLN A 114 2.82 4.90 -11.78
N CYS A 115 3.46 3.98 -11.06
CA CYS A 115 3.10 3.72 -9.67
C CYS A 115 3.77 4.73 -8.74
N LEU A 116 3.26 4.81 -7.52
CA LEU A 116 3.84 5.64 -6.47
C LEU A 116 5.30 5.26 -6.23
N SER A 117 6.18 6.25 -6.04
CA SER A 117 7.58 5.98 -5.73
C SER A 117 7.76 5.63 -4.26
N SER A 118 8.76 4.80 -3.97
CA SER A 118 9.13 4.49 -2.59
C SER A 118 9.57 5.75 -1.86
N ARG A 119 10.26 6.66 -2.55
CA ARG A 119 10.76 7.90 -1.97
C ARG A 119 9.63 8.78 -1.46
N ALA A 120 8.59 8.95 -2.29
CA ALA A 120 7.44 9.76 -1.88
C ALA A 120 6.77 9.20 -0.62
N PHE A 121 6.61 7.89 -0.55
CA PHE A 121 6.00 7.26 0.61
C PHE A 121 6.89 7.37 1.84
N MET A 122 8.19 7.12 1.70
CA MET A 122 9.13 7.23 2.82
C MET A 122 9.21 8.66 3.35
N ASP A 123 9.20 9.65 2.46
CA ASP A 123 9.20 11.05 2.87
C ASP A 123 7.94 11.38 3.68
N ALA A 124 6.79 10.87 3.25
CA ALA A 124 5.53 11.05 3.98
C ALA A 124 5.57 10.39 5.36
N LEU A 125 6.11 9.17 5.45
CA LEU A 125 6.27 8.48 6.74
C LEU A 125 7.19 9.24 7.68
N ASN A 126 8.32 9.73 7.17
CA ASN A 126 9.27 10.48 7.98
C ASN A 126 8.64 11.78 8.51
N ALA A 127 7.89 12.49 7.68
CA ALA A 127 7.19 13.69 8.10
C ALA A 127 6.14 13.37 9.18
N ALA A 128 5.39 12.29 8.99
CA ALA A 128 4.35 11.89 9.95
C ALA A 128 4.95 11.46 11.30
N SER A 129 6.10 10.78 11.28
CA SER A 129 6.74 10.29 12.51
C SER A 129 7.34 11.42 13.36
N HIS A 130 7.48 12.62 12.81
CA HIS A 130 8.02 13.77 13.53
C HIS A 130 6.93 14.72 14.04
N GLN A 131 5.69 14.32 13.96
CA GLN A 131 4.58 15.12 14.48
C GLN A 131 4.30 14.84 15.94
#